data_2caa549e2912bdbd9b66bebbb4f4693b
#
_entry.id   2caa549e2912bdbd9b66bebbb4f4693b
#
_cell.length_a   1.000
_cell.length_b   1.000
_cell.length_c   1.000
_cell.angle_alpha   90.00
_cell.angle_beta   90.00
_cell.angle_gamma   90.00
#
_symmetry.space_group_name_H-M   'P 1'
#
loop_
_entity.id
_entity.type
_entity.pdbx_description
1 polymer ?
#
loop_
_entity_poly.entity_id
_entity_poly.type
_entity_poly.pdbx_seq_one_letter_code
_entity_poly.pdbx_strand_id
1 'polypeptide(L)'
;MEYLLTGAEMSDCDSRTSKEIGIPSLVLMERAALSVADGADTFLRQCGGRQPRVLAVAGRGNNGADALATGRILLERGYKVRFCRLSGEISPGSSFAVQEKILQHYGAEIVPFPDFTDRGPDPDLVIDGLFGTGLSRDLTGEAAECVDMINSLRDRSGSYVIAVDIPSGISSDDGRVMGCAVRCDETRTFAFYKRGHFMYPGAVCAGELHLAQIGITRRALRAEPEMFTFLKETAGDLLPARNPGGNKGTFGKVVLVAGRHNMCGAAFLAGRACLSAGAGMVKIFTHESNRVIIQQELPEALLDTYSDLDTPEQAAEKLRASLAWADIAAAGPGMGTDVTGRALLGAVLDAVQAQTGGPQLRGLVLDADALRLLAEDPQARAKLAGRKAGLPCILTPHMGEFAALAGRSIRDCIEKRPDLVREAAQELGCTIACKDARTLVMTGKTPGRMYLNISGNSGMAGAGSGDVLTGMTAAFLGLMSSARSGAGQPDVFSKTDIFSAQDLVNGFAAACCAVYLHGRAGDLARAAHGEQGMTAGDLIEALRRRDFWSGTGLQSGDPARKI
;
A
#
# COMPACT_ATOMS: atom_id res chain seq x y z
N MET A 1 5.24 -8.12 8.05
CA MET A 1 4.73 -6.74 8.20
C MET A 1 5.89 -5.79 8.46
N GLU A 2 5.99 -4.74 7.67
CA GLU A 2 7.04 -3.72 7.75
C GLU A 2 6.43 -2.36 8.10
N TYR A 3 7.04 -1.66 9.07
CA TYR A 3 6.65 -0.30 9.40
C TYR A 3 7.21 0.71 8.40
N LEU A 4 6.41 1.74 8.12
CA LEU A 4 6.77 2.86 7.26
C LEU A 4 6.83 4.14 8.10
N LEU A 5 8.05 4.63 8.34
CA LEU A 5 8.28 5.75 9.22
C LEU A 5 8.23 7.09 8.46
N THR A 6 7.86 8.14 9.17
CA THR A 6 8.13 9.53 8.76
C THR A 6 9.59 9.89 9.01
N GLY A 7 10.06 10.98 8.42
CA GLY A 7 11.39 11.52 8.70
C GLY A 7 11.59 11.87 10.18
N ALA A 8 10.55 12.39 10.83
CA ALA A 8 10.57 12.72 12.25
C ALA A 8 10.70 11.47 13.13
N GLU A 9 9.91 10.42 12.86
CA GLU A 9 9.99 9.13 13.57
C GLU A 9 11.37 8.48 13.38
N MET A 10 11.94 8.54 12.17
CA MET A 10 13.26 8.00 11.90
C MET A 10 14.36 8.77 12.62
N SER A 11 14.29 10.11 12.65
CA SER A 11 15.23 10.98 13.37
C SER A 11 15.18 10.72 14.89
N ASP A 12 13.99 10.47 15.47
CA ASP A 12 13.87 10.10 16.88
C ASP A 12 14.51 8.72 17.15
N CYS A 13 14.30 7.73 16.28
CA CYS A 13 14.94 6.41 16.39
C CYS A 13 16.47 6.51 16.34
N ASP A 14 17.03 7.31 15.44
CA ASP A 14 18.48 7.52 15.32
C ASP A 14 19.02 8.19 16.59
N SER A 15 18.38 9.28 17.03
CA SER A 15 18.76 10.01 18.25
C SER A 15 18.71 9.11 19.50
N ARG A 16 17.66 8.31 19.66
CA ARG A 16 17.55 7.38 20.79
C ARG A 16 18.58 6.28 20.74
N THR A 17 18.84 5.74 19.54
CA THR A 17 19.86 4.71 19.38
C THR A 17 21.23 5.24 19.81
N SER A 18 21.55 6.49 19.45
CA SER A 18 22.85 7.08 19.78
C SER A 18 22.93 7.54 21.23
N LYS A 19 21.87 8.18 21.78
CA LYS A 19 21.92 8.83 23.10
C LYS A 19 21.45 7.94 24.25
N GLU A 20 20.42 7.09 24.03
CA GLU A 20 19.82 6.28 25.09
C GLU A 20 20.34 4.83 25.05
N ILE A 21 20.45 4.23 23.85
CA ILE A 21 20.97 2.86 23.69
C ILE A 21 22.51 2.87 23.71
N GLY A 22 23.15 3.97 23.27
CA GLY A 22 24.57 4.19 23.39
C GLY A 22 25.43 3.71 22.22
N ILE A 23 24.84 3.43 21.05
CA ILE A 23 25.60 3.12 19.83
C ILE A 23 26.06 4.44 19.18
N PRO A 24 27.38 4.72 19.10
CA PRO A 24 27.86 5.98 18.53
C PRO A 24 27.38 6.21 17.10
N SER A 25 26.99 7.45 16.75
CA SER A 25 26.45 7.79 15.42
C SER A 25 27.42 7.45 14.27
N LEU A 26 28.75 7.58 14.50
CA LEU A 26 29.76 7.19 13.50
C LEU A 26 29.77 5.68 13.23
N VAL A 27 29.40 4.84 14.21
CA VAL A 27 29.25 3.39 13.99
C VAL A 27 28.03 3.08 13.13
N LEU A 28 26.91 3.78 13.35
CA LEU A 28 25.71 3.65 12.52
C LEU A 28 26.01 4.11 11.09
N MET A 29 26.71 5.25 10.93
CA MET A 29 27.13 5.80 9.64
C MET A 29 28.04 4.83 8.88
N GLU A 30 29.05 4.25 9.52
CA GLU A 30 29.96 3.31 8.87
C GLU A 30 29.21 2.07 8.36
N ARG A 31 28.23 1.57 9.12
CA ARG A 31 27.37 0.45 8.70
C ARG A 31 26.46 0.83 7.56
N ALA A 32 25.91 2.04 7.56
CA ALA A 32 25.10 2.57 6.46
C ALA A 32 25.93 2.68 5.17
N ALA A 33 27.10 3.34 5.27
CA ALA A 33 28.03 3.49 4.16
C ALA A 33 28.53 2.15 3.60
N LEU A 34 28.81 1.17 4.46
CA LEU A 34 29.21 -0.17 4.05
C LEU A 34 28.10 -0.85 3.24
N SER A 35 26.84 -0.72 3.67
CA SER A 35 25.71 -1.27 2.90
C SER A 35 25.58 -0.65 1.52
N VAL A 36 25.74 0.69 1.40
CA VAL A 36 25.70 1.37 0.09
C VAL A 36 26.88 0.93 -0.77
N ALA A 37 28.08 0.83 -0.18
CA ALA A 37 29.27 0.38 -0.89
C ALA A 37 29.17 -1.08 -1.38
N ASP A 38 28.48 -1.96 -0.64
CA ASP A 38 28.24 -3.35 -1.06
C ASP A 38 27.29 -3.43 -2.26
N GLY A 39 26.25 -2.56 -2.30
CA GLY A 39 25.39 -2.44 -3.47
C GLY A 39 26.15 -1.92 -4.68
N ALA A 40 26.90 -0.84 -4.49
CA ALA A 40 27.75 -0.28 -5.53
C ALA A 40 28.75 -1.31 -6.08
N ASP A 41 29.43 -2.04 -5.20
CA ASP A 41 30.39 -3.09 -5.57
C ASP A 41 29.72 -4.22 -6.39
N THR A 42 28.51 -4.59 -6.03
CA THR A 42 27.73 -5.60 -6.77
C THR A 42 27.48 -5.19 -8.22
N PHE A 43 27.12 -3.93 -8.46
CA PHE A 43 26.95 -3.37 -9.80
C PHE A 43 28.29 -3.20 -10.52
N LEU A 44 29.29 -2.59 -9.86
CA LEU A 44 30.59 -2.26 -10.47
C LEU A 44 31.38 -3.49 -10.94
N ARG A 45 31.25 -4.62 -10.27
CA ARG A 45 31.85 -5.91 -10.70
C ARG A 45 31.27 -6.44 -12.01
N GLN A 46 30.07 -6.00 -12.38
CA GLN A 46 29.44 -6.39 -13.65
C GLN A 46 29.92 -5.50 -14.81
N CYS A 47 30.52 -4.34 -14.52
CA CYS A 47 31.11 -3.45 -15.51
C CYS A 47 32.44 -4.03 -16.03
N GLY A 48 32.41 -4.92 -17.01
CA GLY A 48 33.59 -5.58 -17.57
C GLY A 48 34.50 -4.65 -18.35
N GLY A 49 35.81 -4.98 -18.41
CA GLY A 49 36.78 -4.49 -19.40
C GLY A 49 37.60 -3.24 -19.05
N ARG A 50 37.19 -2.41 -18.07
CA ARG A 50 37.95 -1.24 -17.59
C ARG A 50 37.74 -1.03 -16.10
N GLN A 51 38.65 -0.25 -15.46
CA GLN A 51 38.44 0.14 -14.06
C GLN A 51 37.23 1.07 -13.94
N PRO A 52 36.15 0.67 -13.22
CA PRO A 52 34.95 1.47 -13.09
C PRO A 52 35.20 2.80 -12.33
N ARG A 53 34.41 3.80 -12.67
CA ARG A 53 34.49 5.15 -12.12
C ARG A 53 33.23 5.46 -11.34
N VAL A 54 33.40 6.06 -10.17
CA VAL A 54 32.34 6.42 -9.26
C VAL A 54 32.36 7.94 -9.04
N LEU A 55 31.18 8.56 -8.96
CA LEU A 55 30.99 9.92 -8.50
C LEU A 55 30.13 9.90 -7.23
N ALA A 56 30.69 10.34 -6.11
CA ALA A 56 29.95 10.56 -4.88
C ALA A 56 29.52 12.04 -4.79
N VAL A 57 28.21 12.29 -4.78
CA VAL A 57 27.62 13.63 -4.70
C VAL A 57 27.03 13.82 -3.31
N ALA A 58 27.56 14.79 -2.54
CA ALA A 58 27.28 14.93 -1.14
C ALA A 58 26.62 16.28 -0.79
N GLY A 59 25.53 16.23 -0.03
CA GLY A 59 25.02 17.37 0.70
C GLY A 59 25.88 17.69 1.92
N ARG A 60 25.53 18.71 2.68
CA ARG A 60 26.30 19.17 3.85
C ARG A 60 25.93 18.48 5.18
N GLY A 61 24.90 17.62 5.15
CA GLY A 61 24.35 16.91 6.32
C GLY A 61 24.87 15.49 6.47
N ASN A 62 24.18 14.71 7.31
CA ASN A 62 24.53 13.31 7.57
C ASN A 62 24.45 12.44 6.31
N ASN A 63 23.46 12.67 5.44
CA ASN A 63 23.33 11.92 4.18
C ASN A 63 24.57 12.12 3.27
N GLY A 64 25.08 13.36 3.22
CA GLY A 64 26.34 13.64 2.52
C GLY A 64 27.55 12.97 3.18
N ALA A 65 27.59 12.92 4.50
CA ALA A 65 28.64 12.21 5.24
C ALA A 65 28.60 10.69 4.95
N ASP A 66 27.41 10.08 4.85
CA ASP A 66 27.25 8.68 4.45
C ASP A 66 27.78 8.44 3.03
N ALA A 67 27.51 9.38 2.08
CA ALA A 67 28.03 9.28 0.72
C ALA A 67 29.56 9.42 0.68
N LEU A 68 30.16 10.32 1.48
CA LEU A 68 31.61 10.45 1.59
C LEU A 68 32.25 9.18 2.17
N ALA A 69 31.67 8.62 3.24
CA ALA A 69 32.11 7.36 3.82
C ALA A 69 32.01 6.19 2.82
N THR A 70 30.90 6.13 2.06
CA THR A 70 30.72 5.14 0.99
C THR A 70 31.80 5.27 -0.07
N GLY A 71 32.07 6.49 -0.55
CA GLY A 71 33.13 6.75 -1.53
C GLY A 71 34.52 6.35 -1.00
N ARG A 72 34.81 6.59 0.28
CA ARG A 72 36.05 6.15 0.94
C ARG A 72 36.19 4.63 0.92
N ILE A 73 35.12 3.90 1.28
CA ILE A 73 35.12 2.44 1.26
C ILE A 73 35.36 1.92 -0.15
N LEU A 74 34.80 2.57 -1.16
CA LEU A 74 35.04 2.20 -2.56
C LEU A 74 36.47 2.51 -3.02
N LEU A 75 37.11 3.59 -2.53
CA LEU A 75 38.54 3.83 -2.74
C LEU A 75 39.41 2.70 -2.14
N GLU A 76 39.08 2.25 -0.92
CA GLU A 76 39.78 1.14 -0.26
C GLU A 76 39.64 -0.18 -1.07
N ARG A 77 38.51 -0.34 -1.77
CA ARG A 77 38.27 -1.49 -2.67
C ARG A 77 38.94 -1.35 -4.06
N GLY A 78 39.64 -0.24 -4.29
CA GLY A 78 40.44 0.00 -5.50
C GLY A 78 39.67 0.66 -6.66
N TYR A 79 38.48 1.18 -6.44
CA TYR A 79 37.74 1.93 -7.44
C TYR A 79 38.26 3.36 -7.60
N LYS A 80 38.02 3.98 -8.77
CA LYS A 80 38.30 5.41 -8.99
C LYS A 80 37.09 6.21 -8.56
N VAL A 81 37.21 6.96 -7.46
CA VAL A 81 36.13 7.76 -6.90
C VAL A 81 36.45 9.26 -6.99
N ARG A 82 35.54 10.03 -7.55
CA ARG A 82 35.53 11.50 -7.48
C ARG A 82 34.46 11.94 -6.47
N PHE A 83 34.71 13.06 -5.82
CA PHE A 83 33.80 13.61 -4.83
C PHE A 83 33.37 15.01 -5.21
N CYS A 84 32.06 15.24 -5.20
CA CYS A 84 31.45 16.54 -5.39
C CYS A 84 30.55 16.86 -4.20
N ARG A 85 30.54 18.12 -3.72
CA ARG A 85 29.66 18.53 -2.63
C ARG A 85 28.97 19.85 -2.92
N LEU A 86 27.83 20.08 -2.27
CA LEU A 86 27.20 21.40 -2.27
C LEU A 86 28.10 22.41 -1.58
N SER A 87 28.12 23.64 -2.13
CA SER A 87 28.85 24.78 -1.57
C SER A 87 28.34 25.18 -0.19
N GLY A 88 29.15 25.96 0.52
CA GLY A 88 28.83 26.54 1.80
C GLY A 88 29.61 25.94 2.96
N GLU A 89 29.40 26.51 4.14
CA GLU A 89 30.15 26.15 5.34
C GLU A 89 29.74 24.76 5.87
N ILE A 90 30.72 24.01 6.34
CA ILE A 90 30.56 22.74 7.02
C ILE A 90 30.66 22.99 8.52
N SER A 91 29.68 22.55 9.29
CA SER A 91 29.71 22.69 10.76
C SER A 91 30.90 21.94 11.36
N PRO A 92 31.76 22.62 12.12
CA PRO A 92 32.89 21.97 12.78
C PRO A 92 32.41 20.81 13.69
N GLY A 93 33.09 19.67 13.62
CA GLY A 93 32.75 18.50 14.43
C GLY A 93 31.53 17.70 13.93
N SER A 94 30.88 18.10 12.83
CA SER A 94 29.83 17.32 12.19
C SER A 94 30.40 16.02 11.62
N SER A 95 29.51 15.02 11.41
CA SER A 95 29.91 13.77 10.76
C SER A 95 30.52 14.01 9.37
N PHE A 96 30.02 15.03 8.65
CA PHE A 96 30.57 15.43 7.35
C PHE A 96 32.02 15.89 7.50
N ALA A 97 32.33 16.81 8.45
CA ALA A 97 33.67 17.30 8.68
C ALA A 97 34.67 16.18 9.09
N VAL A 98 34.18 15.18 9.83
CA VAL A 98 34.98 13.98 10.17
C VAL A 98 35.31 13.19 8.90
N GLN A 99 34.33 12.90 8.03
CA GLN A 99 34.58 12.14 6.80
C GLN A 99 35.44 12.92 5.79
N GLU A 100 35.25 14.23 5.68
CA GLU A 100 36.06 15.10 4.85
C GLU A 100 37.56 15.04 5.28
N LYS A 101 37.81 15.13 6.58
CA LYS A 101 39.17 15.01 7.12
C LYS A 101 39.78 13.63 6.86
N ILE A 102 39.00 12.56 6.98
CA ILE A 102 39.46 11.21 6.67
C ILE A 102 39.86 11.13 5.21
N LEU A 103 39.00 11.60 4.27
CA LEU A 103 39.27 11.59 2.84
C LEU A 103 40.53 12.37 2.45
N GLN A 104 40.81 13.47 3.11
CA GLN A 104 42.07 14.21 2.93
C GLN A 104 43.31 13.33 3.22
N HIS A 105 43.25 12.46 4.25
CA HIS A 105 44.33 11.52 4.54
C HIS A 105 44.44 10.39 3.48
N TYR A 106 43.36 10.09 2.77
CA TYR A 106 43.38 9.20 1.61
C TYR A 106 43.84 9.89 0.30
N GLY A 107 44.20 11.19 0.38
CA GLY A 107 44.60 11.98 -0.79
C GLY A 107 43.46 12.31 -1.74
N ALA A 108 42.21 12.18 -1.29
CA ALA A 108 41.05 12.50 -2.08
C ALA A 108 40.65 13.97 -1.94
N GLU A 109 40.34 14.62 -3.06
CA GLU A 109 39.83 15.99 -3.10
C GLU A 109 38.33 15.97 -3.19
N ILE A 110 37.64 16.81 -2.40
CA ILE A 110 36.20 17.03 -2.47
C ILE A 110 35.95 18.40 -3.10
N VAL A 111 35.43 18.39 -4.32
CA VAL A 111 35.26 19.61 -5.13
C VAL A 111 33.87 20.20 -4.87
N PRO A 112 33.74 21.51 -4.55
CA PRO A 112 32.45 22.18 -4.51
C PRO A 112 31.78 22.15 -5.87
N PHE A 113 30.44 22.02 -5.90
CA PHE A 113 29.68 21.84 -7.16
C PHE A 113 29.93 22.94 -8.21
N PRO A 114 29.99 24.25 -7.89
CA PRO A 114 30.27 25.27 -8.89
C PRO A 114 31.64 25.12 -9.55
N ASP A 115 32.61 24.54 -8.84
CA ASP A 115 33.96 24.29 -9.33
C ASP A 115 34.11 22.89 -9.96
N PHE A 116 33.08 22.05 -9.79
CA PHE A 116 33.03 20.72 -10.34
C PHE A 116 32.72 20.79 -11.84
N THR A 117 33.74 21.10 -12.63
CA THR A 117 33.62 21.03 -14.07
C THR A 117 33.81 19.59 -14.50
N ASP A 118 32.89 19.08 -15.34
CA ASP A 118 32.92 17.71 -15.86
C ASP A 118 34.09 17.54 -16.87
N ARG A 119 35.32 17.56 -16.33
CA ARG A 119 36.57 17.45 -17.10
C ARG A 119 37.07 16.00 -17.23
N GLY A 120 36.21 15.06 -17.06
CA GLY A 120 36.57 13.64 -17.13
C GLY A 120 35.53 12.82 -17.85
N PRO A 121 35.85 11.54 -18.09
CA PRO A 121 34.85 10.62 -18.63
C PRO A 121 33.73 10.40 -17.61
N ASP A 122 32.50 10.25 -18.12
CA ASP A 122 31.30 10.03 -17.31
C ASP A 122 31.51 8.87 -16.32
N PRO A 123 30.94 8.96 -15.10
CA PRO A 123 30.99 7.88 -14.12
C PRO A 123 30.13 6.69 -14.57
N ASP A 124 30.53 5.49 -14.18
CA ASP A 124 29.71 4.28 -14.34
C ASP A 124 28.63 4.22 -13.25
N LEU A 125 28.92 4.82 -12.09
CA LEU A 125 28.03 4.85 -10.93
C LEU A 125 28.06 6.23 -10.26
N VAL A 126 26.87 6.73 -9.87
CA VAL A 126 26.68 7.93 -9.08
C VAL A 126 26.08 7.55 -7.73
N ILE A 127 26.64 8.07 -6.63
CA ILE A 127 26.08 7.95 -5.28
C ILE A 127 25.37 9.28 -4.98
N ASP A 128 24.05 9.25 -4.85
CA ASP A 128 23.24 10.38 -4.43
C ASP A 128 23.16 10.46 -2.90
N GLY A 129 23.93 11.35 -2.31
CA GLY A 129 23.88 11.69 -0.90
C GLY A 129 23.60 13.17 -0.64
N LEU A 130 22.91 13.86 -1.56
CA LEU A 130 22.61 15.29 -1.40
C LEU A 130 21.69 15.55 -0.20
N PHE A 131 20.52 14.91 -0.17
CA PHE A 131 19.53 15.10 0.88
C PHE A 131 18.91 13.76 1.29
N GLY A 132 18.72 13.57 2.60
CA GLY A 132 18.03 12.43 3.18
C GLY A 132 16.67 12.83 3.76
N THR A 133 16.22 12.11 4.80
CA THR A 133 14.91 12.28 5.44
C THR A 133 14.66 13.65 6.08
N GLY A 134 15.68 14.48 6.25
CA GLY A 134 15.57 15.83 6.82
C GLY A 134 15.15 16.93 5.83
N LEU A 135 14.83 16.59 4.58
CA LEU A 135 14.42 17.57 3.57
C LEU A 135 13.02 18.14 3.90
N SER A 136 12.94 19.46 4.09
CA SER A 136 11.70 20.14 4.54
C SER A 136 11.24 21.27 3.60
N ARG A 137 11.98 21.55 2.52
CA ARG A 137 11.67 22.61 1.56
C ARG A 137 12.07 22.21 0.15
N ASP A 138 11.45 22.84 -0.84
CA ASP A 138 11.75 22.60 -2.24
C ASP A 138 13.22 22.91 -2.58
N LEU A 139 13.81 22.05 -3.41
CA LEU A 139 15.16 22.22 -3.91
C LEU A 139 15.18 23.30 -5.00
N THR A 140 16.09 24.24 -4.87
CA THR A 140 16.28 25.36 -5.82
C THR A 140 17.76 25.68 -5.94
N GLY A 141 18.14 26.46 -6.99
CA GLY A 141 19.52 26.90 -7.22
C GLY A 141 20.50 25.72 -7.34
N GLU A 142 21.67 25.83 -6.71
CA GLU A 142 22.73 24.84 -6.77
C GLU A 142 22.28 23.40 -6.49
N ALA A 143 21.37 23.22 -5.54
CA ALA A 143 20.84 21.89 -5.22
C ALA A 143 20.02 21.30 -6.39
N ALA A 144 19.21 22.12 -7.05
CA ALA A 144 18.46 21.69 -8.21
C ALA A 144 19.39 21.42 -9.41
N GLU A 145 20.40 22.25 -9.63
CA GLU A 145 21.41 22.03 -10.68
C GLU A 145 22.20 20.72 -10.46
N CYS A 146 22.52 20.39 -9.20
CA CYS A 146 23.11 19.10 -8.84
C CYS A 146 22.20 17.91 -9.19
N VAL A 147 20.90 18.02 -8.88
CA VAL A 147 19.91 16.99 -9.25
C VAL A 147 19.83 16.82 -10.76
N ASP A 148 19.81 17.93 -11.51
CA ASP A 148 19.78 17.91 -12.98
C ASP A 148 21.07 17.28 -13.55
N MET A 149 22.22 17.54 -12.96
CA MET A 149 23.48 16.90 -13.34
C MET A 149 23.41 15.38 -13.16
N ILE A 150 22.95 14.89 -12.01
CA ILE A 150 22.84 13.45 -11.74
C ILE A 150 21.88 12.81 -12.74
N ASN A 151 20.69 13.38 -12.94
CA ASN A 151 19.70 12.88 -13.88
C ASN A 151 20.24 12.90 -15.33
N SER A 152 21.00 13.95 -15.71
CA SER A 152 21.64 14.02 -17.03
C SER A 152 22.71 12.93 -17.24
N LEU A 153 23.52 12.62 -16.22
CA LEU A 153 24.48 11.53 -16.26
C LEU A 153 23.78 10.18 -16.44
N ARG A 154 22.67 9.97 -15.75
CA ARG A 154 21.85 8.78 -15.92
C ARG A 154 21.30 8.64 -17.33
N ASP A 155 20.69 9.70 -17.85
CA ASP A 155 19.95 9.68 -19.14
C ASP A 155 20.89 9.61 -20.36
N ARG A 156 22.00 10.35 -20.36
CA ARG A 156 22.92 10.43 -21.52
C ARG A 156 23.99 9.34 -21.52
N SER A 157 24.47 8.96 -20.34
CA SER A 157 25.64 8.09 -20.20
C SER A 157 25.31 6.68 -19.67
N GLY A 158 24.05 6.48 -19.22
CA GLY A 158 23.63 5.24 -18.60
C GLY A 158 24.29 5.00 -17.25
N SER A 159 24.74 6.06 -16.56
CA SER A 159 25.29 5.95 -15.22
C SER A 159 24.26 5.34 -14.26
N TYR A 160 24.64 4.31 -13.52
CA TYR A 160 23.78 3.72 -12.48
C TYR A 160 23.74 4.64 -11.27
N VAL A 161 22.56 4.93 -10.76
CA VAL A 161 22.37 5.88 -9.64
C VAL A 161 21.89 5.14 -8.40
N ILE A 162 22.67 5.22 -7.32
CA ILE A 162 22.30 4.69 -6.00
C ILE A 162 22.02 5.85 -5.05
N ALA A 163 20.80 5.88 -4.48
CA ALA A 163 20.49 6.82 -3.41
C ALA A 163 20.91 6.28 -2.04
N VAL A 164 21.46 7.18 -1.24
CA VAL A 164 21.69 6.98 0.19
C VAL A 164 20.42 7.32 0.94
N ASP A 165 19.82 6.35 1.56
CA ASP A 165 18.61 6.39 2.39
C ASP A 165 17.32 6.72 1.65
N ILE A 166 17.23 7.82 0.91
CA ILE A 166 16.08 8.21 0.08
C ILE A 166 16.58 9.07 -1.09
N PRO A 167 15.96 8.98 -2.31
CA PRO A 167 16.35 9.83 -3.41
C PRO A 167 16.25 11.30 -3.05
N SER A 168 17.29 12.06 -3.34
CA SER A 168 17.31 13.49 -3.05
C SER A 168 16.18 14.22 -3.77
N GLY A 169 15.46 15.05 -3.03
CA GLY A 169 14.28 15.75 -3.52
C GLY A 169 12.95 15.04 -3.29
N ILE A 170 12.94 13.83 -2.72
CA ILE A 170 11.73 13.12 -2.32
C ILE A 170 11.43 13.35 -0.83
N SER A 171 10.18 13.73 -0.53
CA SER A 171 9.69 13.82 0.86
C SER A 171 9.59 12.42 1.47
N SER A 172 10.21 12.22 2.64
CA SER A 172 10.15 10.95 3.37
C SER A 172 8.76 10.62 3.89
N ASP A 173 7.88 11.62 4.06
CA ASP A 173 6.60 11.48 4.73
C ASP A 173 5.45 11.14 3.78
N ASP A 174 5.49 11.66 2.56
CA ASP A 174 4.39 11.55 1.60
C ASP A 174 4.82 11.23 0.15
N GLY A 175 6.13 11.12 -0.11
CA GLY A 175 6.67 10.76 -1.42
C GLY A 175 6.56 11.83 -2.49
N ARG A 176 6.13 13.05 -2.17
CA ARG A 176 6.06 14.14 -3.13
C ARG A 176 7.46 14.61 -3.55
N VAL A 177 7.55 15.15 -4.76
CA VAL A 177 8.76 15.81 -5.25
C VAL A 177 8.84 17.21 -4.64
N MET A 178 9.96 17.49 -3.98
CA MET A 178 10.27 18.76 -3.35
C MET A 178 11.05 19.67 -4.34
N GLY A 179 10.33 20.26 -5.30
CA GLY A 179 10.88 21.05 -6.40
C GLY A 179 11.40 20.19 -7.55
N CYS A 180 12.47 19.43 -7.32
CA CYS A 180 13.01 18.43 -8.25
C CYS A 180 13.51 17.21 -7.48
N ALA A 181 13.76 16.09 -8.16
CA ALA A 181 14.23 14.86 -7.53
C ALA A 181 15.18 14.06 -8.41
N VAL A 182 16.11 13.37 -7.77
CA VAL A 182 16.98 12.39 -8.42
C VAL A 182 16.17 11.14 -8.74
N ARG A 183 16.36 10.60 -9.95
CA ARG A 183 15.82 9.30 -10.40
C ARG A 183 16.89 8.24 -10.21
N CYS A 184 16.69 7.36 -9.25
CA CYS A 184 17.64 6.33 -8.89
C CYS A 184 17.28 4.99 -9.53
N ASP A 185 18.29 4.16 -9.75
CA ASP A 185 18.12 2.76 -10.13
C ASP A 185 18.00 1.86 -8.90
N GLU A 186 18.62 2.31 -7.79
CA GLU A 186 18.59 1.64 -6.50
C GLU A 186 18.57 2.66 -5.36
N THR A 187 17.86 2.32 -4.28
CA THR A 187 17.92 3.07 -3.01
C THR A 187 18.27 2.13 -1.87
N ARG A 188 19.31 2.45 -1.13
CA ARG A 188 19.70 1.74 0.10
C ARG A 188 19.25 2.52 1.31
N THR A 189 18.17 2.05 1.91
CA THR A 189 17.58 2.68 3.09
C THR A 189 17.93 1.93 4.38
N PHE A 190 17.86 2.62 5.51
CA PHE A 190 18.43 2.12 6.76
C PHE A 190 17.36 1.90 7.82
N ALA A 191 17.45 0.76 8.51
CA ALA A 191 16.68 0.34 9.66
C ALA A 191 15.18 0.14 9.38
N PHE A 192 14.49 1.16 8.86
CA PHE A 192 13.07 1.12 8.50
C PHE A 192 12.86 1.78 7.14
N TYR A 193 11.85 1.30 6.42
CA TYR A 193 11.37 2.00 5.23
C TYR A 193 10.71 3.33 5.62
N LYS A 194 10.79 4.32 4.74
CA LYS A 194 10.07 5.59 4.87
C LYS A 194 8.80 5.55 4.01
N ARG A 195 7.77 6.28 4.42
CA ARG A 195 6.50 6.36 3.66
C ARG A 195 6.74 6.78 2.22
N GLY A 196 7.66 7.75 2.01
CA GLY A 196 8.00 8.29 0.69
C GLY A 196 8.60 7.29 -0.29
N HIS A 197 9.17 6.18 0.17
CA HIS A 197 9.68 5.12 -0.72
C HIS A 197 8.57 4.42 -1.50
N PHE A 198 7.36 4.38 -0.97
CA PHE A 198 6.25 3.62 -1.53
C PHE A 198 5.13 4.49 -2.07
N MET A 199 5.06 5.76 -1.68
CA MET A 199 4.06 6.71 -2.18
C MET A 199 4.52 7.37 -3.48
N TYR A 200 3.61 7.53 -4.45
CA TYR A 200 3.92 8.22 -5.69
C TYR A 200 3.98 9.74 -5.50
N PRO A 201 4.87 10.44 -6.22
CA PRO A 201 5.82 9.93 -7.23
C PRO A 201 7.13 9.36 -6.69
N GLY A 202 7.41 9.44 -5.40
CA GLY A 202 8.66 8.97 -4.77
C GLY A 202 9.02 7.53 -5.10
N ALA A 203 8.00 6.64 -5.13
CA ALA A 203 8.19 5.24 -5.48
C ALA A 203 8.81 5.02 -6.89
N VAL A 204 8.57 5.94 -7.83
CA VAL A 204 9.20 5.87 -9.18
C VAL A 204 10.66 6.32 -9.14
N CYS A 205 10.97 7.27 -8.25
CA CYS A 205 12.33 7.81 -8.12
C CYS A 205 13.26 6.87 -7.34
N ALA A 206 12.71 6.00 -6.50
CA ALA A 206 13.49 5.16 -5.58
C ALA A 206 14.21 3.98 -6.25
N GLY A 207 13.75 3.53 -7.42
CA GLY A 207 14.30 2.33 -8.05
C GLY A 207 14.12 1.07 -7.19
N GLU A 208 15.09 0.16 -7.22
CA GLU A 208 15.07 -1.04 -6.38
C GLU A 208 15.40 -0.69 -4.93
N LEU A 209 14.51 -1.05 -3.98
CA LEU A 209 14.66 -0.73 -2.57
C LEU A 209 15.34 -1.84 -1.79
N HIS A 210 16.43 -1.49 -1.08
CA HIS A 210 17.15 -2.40 -0.19
C HIS A 210 17.20 -1.85 1.24
N LEU A 211 16.61 -2.59 2.19
CA LEU A 211 16.63 -2.25 3.59
C LEU A 211 17.86 -2.84 4.29
N ALA A 212 18.74 -1.99 4.77
CA ALA A 212 19.93 -2.39 5.51
C ALA A 212 19.74 -2.26 7.04
N GLN A 213 20.15 -3.29 7.77
CA GLN A 213 20.15 -3.29 9.23
C GLN A 213 21.47 -2.68 9.76
N ILE A 214 21.42 -1.43 10.20
CA ILE A 214 22.61 -0.67 10.63
C ILE A 214 22.83 -0.67 12.15
N GLY A 215 21.90 -1.22 12.93
CA GLY A 215 21.97 -1.26 14.39
C GLY A 215 20.84 -0.50 15.09
N ILE A 216 20.04 0.25 14.34
CA ILE A 216 18.77 0.80 14.82
C ILE A 216 17.71 -0.31 14.74
N THR A 217 17.06 -0.61 15.86
CA THR A 217 16.10 -1.71 15.95
C THR A 217 14.74 -1.21 16.44
N ARG A 218 13.72 -2.07 16.45
CA ARG A 218 12.39 -1.74 17.01
C ARG A 218 12.45 -1.24 18.47
N ARG A 219 13.52 -1.51 19.22
CA ARG A 219 13.73 -0.96 20.58
C ARG A 219 13.89 0.56 20.60
N ALA A 220 14.28 1.15 19.49
CA ALA A 220 14.39 2.59 19.34
C ALA A 220 13.02 3.29 19.12
N LEU A 221 11.98 2.56 18.79
CA LEU A 221 10.63 3.13 18.64
C LEU A 221 10.04 3.50 20.01
N ARG A 222 9.44 4.70 20.13
CA ARG A 222 8.70 5.12 21.34
C ARG A 222 7.32 4.50 21.40
N ALA A 223 6.70 4.37 20.24
CA ALA A 223 5.39 3.78 20.05
C ALA A 223 5.38 2.99 18.75
N GLU A 224 4.37 2.16 18.55
CA GLU A 224 4.15 1.49 17.28
C GLU A 224 3.85 2.53 16.19
N PRO A 225 4.61 2.54 15.05
CA PRO A 225 4.36 3.47 13.96
C PRO A 225 2.95 3.30 13.38
N GLU A 226 2.33 4.41 13.02
CA GLU A 226 0.97 4.39 12.49
C GLU A 226 0.86 3.61 11.18
N MET A 227 1.83 3.77 10.28
CA MET A 227 1.76 3.19 8.93
C MET A 227 2.61 1.93 8.82
N PHE A 228 2.02 0.93 8.18
CA PHE A 228 2.70 -0.32 7.85
C PHE A 228 2.27 -0.86 6.49
N THR A 229 3.03 -1.84 5.98
CA THR A 229 2.75 -2.54 4.72
C THR A 229 3.05 -4.04 4.84
N PHE A 230 2.59 -4.81 3.87
CA PHE A 230 2.95 -6.20 3.67
C PHE A 230 3.90 -6.33 2.47
N LEU A 231 4.98 -7.08 2.63
CA LEU A 231 5.95 -7.34 1.57
C LEU A 231 5.95 -8.81 1.13
N LYS A 232 5.93 -9.72 2.09
CA LYS A 232 6.20 -11.15 1.86
C LYS A 232 5.13 -12.06 2.47
N GLU A 233 4.12 -11.50 3.11
CA GLU A 233 3.08 -12.25 3.79
C GLU A 233 2.31 -13.11 2.79
N THR A 234 1.99 -14.32 3.19
CA THR A 234 1.14 -15.24 2.42
C THR A 234 -0.31 -15.15 2.88
N ALA A 235 -1.23 -15.67 2.11
CA ALA A 235 -2.63 -15.77 2.55
C ALA A 235 -2.75 -16.59 3.85
N GLY A 236 -1.89 -17.60 4.04
CA GLY A 236 -1.85 -18.42 5.26
C GLY A 236 -1.37 -17.67 6.50
N ASP A 237 -0.60 -16.58 6.32
CA ASP A 237 -0.16 -15.72 7.42
C ASP A 237 -1.24 -14.71 7.82
N LEU A 238 -2.14 -14.35 6.90
CA LEU A 238 -3.08 -13.23 7.03
C LEU A 238 -4.51 -13.66 7.32
N LEU A 239 -4.90 -14.86 6.89
CA LEU A 239 -6.28 -15.34 6.97
C LEU A 239 -6.39 -16.51 7.95
N PRO A 240 -7.53 -16.65 8.63
CA PRO A 240 -7.76 -17.80 9.49
C PRO A 240 -7.71 -19.12 8.70
N ALA A 241 -7.06 -20.12 9.26
CA ALA A 241 -7.07 -21.47 8.69
C ALA A 241 -8.51 -22.00 8.58
N ARG A 242 -8.82 -22.68 7.47
CA ARG A 242 -10.13 -23.33 7.34
C ARG A 242 -10.26 -24.46 8.35
N ASN A 243 -11.36 -24.45 9.10
CA ASN A 243 -11.69 -25.53 10.01
C ASN A 243 -12.03 -26.79 9.21
N PRO A 244 -11.28 -27.92 9.37
CA PRO A 244 -11.61 -29.17 8.66
C PRO A 244 -12.98 -29.74 8.99
N GLY A 245 -13.51 -29.47 10.19
CA GLY A 245 -14.85 -29.86 10.62
C GLY A 245 -15.96 -28.87 10.24
N GLY A 246 -15.60 -27.77 9.53
CA GLY A 246 -16.56 -26.75 9.15
C GLY A 246 -17.49 -27.17 8.00
N ASN A 247 -18.66 -26.56 7.95
CA ASN A 247 -19.63 -26.70 6.86
C ASN A 247 -19.80 -25.38 6.11
N LYS A 248 -20.56 -25.36 5.00
CA LYS A 248 -20.78 -24.15 4.20
C LYS A 248 -21.29 -22.95 5.01
N GLY A 249 -22.06 -23.15 6.06
CA GLY A 249 -22.53 -22.07 6.95
C GLY A 249 -21.44 -21.51 7.86
N THR A 250 -20.40 -22.32 8.18
CA THR A 250 -19.29 -21.90 9.04
C THR A 250 -18.39 -20.85 8.36
N PHE A 251 -18.35 -20.83 7.04
CA PHE A 251 -17.43 -19.96 6.28
C PHE A 251 -18.11 -18.67 5.78
N GLY A 252 -19.26 -18.31 6.37
CA GLY A 252 -19.98 -17.07 6.11
C GLY A 252 -20.98 -17.18 4.95
N LYS A 253 -22.13 -16.56 5.18
CA LYS A 253 -23.19 -16.35 4.18
C LYS A 253 -23.14 -14.91 3.72
N VAL A 254 -22.87 -14.69 2.45
CA VAL A 254 -22.73 -13.35 1.87
C VAL A 254 -23.92 -13.06 0.95
N VAL A 255 -24.59 -11.91 1.12
CA VAL A 255 -25.50 -11.36 0.13
C VAL A 255 -24.81 -10.22 -0.62
N LEU A 256 -24.82 -10.30 -1.94
CA LEU A 256 -24.33 -9.28 -2.86
C LEU A 256 -25.51 -8.57 -3.51
N VAL A 257 -25.68 -7.28 -3.25
CA VAL A 257 -26.68 -6.42 -3.90
C VAL A 257 -25.99 -5.73 -5.08
N ALA A 258 -26.09 -6.32 -6.26
CA ALA A 258 -25.28 -5.93 -7.40
C ALA A 258 -26.01 -6.21 -8.75
N GLY A 259 -25.65 -5.45 -9.78
CA GLY A 259 -26.12 -5.73 -11.14
C GLY A 259 -27.57 -5.31 -11.39
N ARG A 260 -27.79 -4.06 -11.80
CA ARG A 260 -29.06 -3.65 -12.41
C ARG A 260 -29.17 -4.15 -13.84
N HIS A 261 -30.24 -3.76 -14.54
CA HIS A 261 -30.40 -4.02 -15.98
C HIS A 261 -29.15 -3.63 -16.76
N ASN A 262 -28.61 -4.53 -17.59
CA ASN A 262 -27.39 -4.38 -18.38
C ASN A 262 -26.06 -4.29 -17.57
N MET A 263 -26.07 -4.60 -16.27
CA MET A 263 -24.88 -4.58 -15.41
C MET A 263 -24.58 -5.95 -14.77
N CYS A 264 -24.90 -7.04 -15.49
CA CYS A 264 -24.68 -8.41 -15.04
C CYS A 264 -23.23 -8.70 -14.67
N GLY A 265 -22.26 -8.14 -15.43
CA GLY A 265 -20.83 -8.37 -15.25
C GLY A 265 -20.35 -8.00 -13.85
N ALA A 266 -20.82 -6.89 -13.27
CA ALA A 266 -20.45 -6.47 -11.92
C ALA A 266 -20.93 -7.48 -10.86
N ALA A 267 -22.17 -7.96 -10.97
CA ALA A 267 -22.72 -8.99 -10.08
C ALA A 267 -21.97 -10.32 -10.21
N PHE A 268 -21.65 -10.72 -11.43
CA PHE A 268 -20.90 -11.93 -11.73
C PHE A 268 -19.49 -11.90 -11.15
N LEU A 269 -18.71 -10.83 -11.44
CA LEU A 269 -17.33 -10.68 -10.98
C LEU A 269 -17.25 -10.65 -9.45
N ALA A 270 -18.11 -9.86 -8.79
CA ALA A 270 -18.18 -9.81 -7.34
C ALA A 270 -18.55 -11.16 -6.73
N GLY A 271 -19.56 -11.85 -7.30
CA GLY A 271 -20.00 -13.16 -6.83
C GLY A 271 -18.94 -14.24 -6.98
N ARG A 272 -18.31 -14.32 -8.16
CA ARG A 272 -17.27 -15.30 -8.44
C ARG A 272 -16.02 -15.05 -7.58
N ALA A 273 -15.60 -13.79 -7.42
CA ALA A 273 -14.51 -13.43 -6.54
C ALA A 273 -14.79 -13.79 -5.07
N CYS A 274 -16.02 -13.55 -4.60
CA CYS A 274 -16.43 -13.89 -3.23
C CYS A 274 -16.34 -15.40 -2.97
N LEU A 275 -16.83 -16.24 -3.89
CA LEU A 275 -16.70 -17.71 -3.81
C LEU A 275 -15.23 -18.15 -3.87
N SER A 276 -14.46 -17.60 -4.82
CA SER A 276 -13.04 -17.94 -5.00
C SER A 276 -12.17 -17.51 -3.81
N ALA A 277 -12.58 -16.45 -3.09
CA ALA A 277 -11.94 -15.99 -1.85
C ALA A 277 -12.36 -16.81 -0.61
N GLY A 278 -13.23 -17.81 -0.76
CA GLY A 278 -13.50 -18.80 0.28
C GLY A 278 -14.80 -18.60 1.07
N ALA A 279 -15.69 -17.71 0.66
CA ALA A 279 -17.03 -17.61 1.27
C ALA A 279 -17.76 -18.96 1.21
N GLY A 280 -18.49 -19.30 2.26
CA GLY A 280 -19.20 -20.57 2.36
C GLY A 280 -20.44 -20.65 1.47
N MET A 281 -21.20 -19.56 1.40
CA MET A 281 -22.37 -19.40 0.54
C MET A 281 -22.47 -17.95 0.07
N VAL A 282 -22.80 -17.78 -1.20
CA VAL A 282 -23.06 -16.47 -1.81
C VAL A 282 -24.47 -16.45 -2.37
N LYS A 283 -25.21 -15.39 -2.08
CA LYS A 283 -26.50 -15.09 -2.68
C LYS A 283 -26.36 -13.76 -3.41
N ILE A 284 -26.72 -13.71 -4.67
CA ILE A 284 -26.74 -12.49 -5.46
C ILE A 284 -28.19 -11.98 -5.52
N PHE A 285 -28.40 -10.75 -5.08
CA PHE A 285 -29.66 -10.01 -5.30
C PHE A 285 -29.46 -9.05 -6.46
N THR A 286 -30.15 -9.27 -7.55
CA THR A 286 -29.91 -8.60 -8.83
C THR A 286 -31.19 -8.38 -9.61
N HIS A 287 -31.11 -7.61 -10.71
CA HIS A 287 -32.24 -7.46 -11.63
C HIS A 287 -32.57 -8.79 -12.36
N GLU A 288 -33.85 -9.07 -12.60
CA GLU A 288 -34.34 -10.31 -13.20
C GLU A 288 -33.70 -10.62 -14.57
N SER A 289 -33.38 -9.60 -15.37
CA SER A 289 -32.70 -9.79 -16.67
C SER A 289 -31.36 -10.51 -16.57
N ASN A 290 -30.72 -10.51 -15.40
CA ASN A 290 -29.42 -11.12 -15.15
C ASN A 290 -29.55 -12.62 -14.77
N ARG A 291 -30.75 -13.12 -14.49
CA ARG A 291 -31.02 -14.47 -13.96
C ARG A 291 -30.32 -15.55 -14.77
N VAL A 292 -30.61 -15.61 -16.06
CA VAL A 292 -30.11 -16.68 -16.93
C VAL A 292 -28.59 -16.67 -16.98
N ILE A 293 -28.01 -15.48 -17.15
CA ILE A 293 -26.54 -15.30 -17.24
C ILE A 293 -25.87 -15.76 -15.96
N ILE A 294 -26.35 -15.28 -14.79
CA ILE A 294 -25.74 -15.65 -13.49
C ILE A 294 -25.88 -17.15 -13.22
N GLN A 295 -27.05 -17.77 -13.51
CA GLN A 295 -27.24 -19.20 -13.27
C GLN A 295 -26.40 -20.08 -14.20
N GLN A 296 -26.07 -19.61 -15.40
CA GLN A 296 -25.16 -20.31 -16.31
C GLN A 296 -23.72 -20.17 -15.92
N GLU A 297 -23.27 -18.95 -15.59
CA GLU A 297 -21.84 -18.63 -15.36
C GLU A 297 -21.40 -18.86 -13.92
N LEU A 298 -22.33 -18.87 -12.96
CA LEU A 298 -22.07 -19.03 -11.53
C LEU A 298 -23.14 -19.89 -10.83
N PRO A 299 -23.27 -21.17 -11.22
CA PRO A 299 -24.33 -22.07 -10.70
C PRO A 299 -24.23 -22.33 -9.20
N GLU A 300 -23.07 -22.06 -8.58
CA GLU A 300 -22.86 -22.21 -7.13
C GLU A 300 -23.52 -21.09 -6.30
N ALA A 301 -23.86 -19.95 -6.92
CA ALA A 301 -24.49 -18.84 -6.23
C ALA A 301 -26.02 -19.04 -6.14
N LEU A 302 -26.59 -18.72 -4.97
CA LEU A 302 -28.02 -18.52 -4.81
C LEU A 302 -28.42 -17.21 -5.46
N LEU A 303 -29.66 -17.13 -5.96
CA LEU A 303 -30.13 -15.95 -6.67
C LEU A 303 -31.52 -15.54 -6.21
N ASP A 304 -31.68 -14.28 -5.80
CA ASP A 304 -32.94 -13.59 -5.62
C ASP A 304 -33.00 -12.37 -6.55
N THR A 305 -34.17 -12.05 -7.09
CA THR A 305 -34.30 -11.03 -8.12
C THR A 305 -35.46 -10.05 -7.87
N TYR A 306 -35.29 -8.85 -8.40
CA TYR A 306 -36.35 -7.87 -8.62
C TYR A 306 -36.46 -7.57 -10.12
N SER A 307 -37.59 -6.99 -10.55
CA SER A 307 -37.88 -6.72 -11.95
C SER A 307 -38.36 -5.28 -12.17
N ASP A 308 -38.49 -4.87 -13.43
CA ASP A 308 -39.07 -3.58 -13.80
C ASP A 308 -40.56 -3.44 -13.43
N LEU A 309 -41.23 -4.55 -13.08
CA LEU A 309 -42.61 -4.54 -12.58
C LEU A 309 -42.73 -4.27 -11.08
N ASP A 310 -41.64 -4.36 -10.35
CA ASP A 310 -41.60 -4.06 -8.91
C ASP A 310 -41.48 -2.56 -8.68
N THR A 311 -42.28 -2.03 -7.73
CA THR A 311 -41.94 -0.68 -7.21
C THR A 311 -40.64 -0.70 -6.43
N PRO A 312 -39.95 0.45 -6.21
CA PRO A 312 -38.75 0.51 -5.40
C PRO A 312 -38.93 -0.11 -4.00
N GLU A 313 -40.08 0.08 -3.37
CA GLU A 313 -40.44 -0.48 -2.07
C GLU A 313 -40.60 -2.00 -2.12
N GLN A 314 -41.20 -2.55 -3.19
CA GLN A 314 -41.33 -3.99 -3.40
C GLN A 314 -39.98 -4.65 -3.62
N ALA A 315 -39.09 -4.01 -4.40
CA ALA A 315 -37.71 -4.49 -4.59
C ALA A 315 -36.94 -4.49 -3.25
N ALA A 316 -37.10 -3.42 -2.45
CA ALA A 316 -36.50 -3.33 -1.12
C ALA A 316 -37.05 -4.40 -0.16
N GLU A 317 -38.37 -4.72 -0.21
CA GLU A 317 -38.98 -5.77 0.61
C GLU A 317 -38.44 -7.15 0.26
N LYS A 318 -38.30 -7.46 -1.05
CA LYS A 318 -37.67 -8.71 -1.51
C LYS A 318 -36.22 -8.82 -1.00
N LEU A 319 -35.46 -7.71 -1.00
CA LEU A 319 -34.10 -7.68 -0.50
C LEU A 319 -34.03 -7.96 1.01
N ARG A 320 -34.97 -7.49 1.82
CA ARG A 320 -35.00 -7.73 3.28
C ARG A 320 -34.99 -9.23 3.62
N ALA A 321 -35.66 -10.07 2.84
CA ALA A 321 -35.61 -11.53 3.02
C ALA A 321 -34.21 -12.10 2.78
N SER A 322 -33.48 -11.58 1.76
CA SER A 322 -32.11 -11.99 1.48
C SER A 322 -31.13 -11.50 2.55
N LEU A 323 -31.32 -10.27 3.07
CA LEU A 323 -30.53 -9.71 4.17
C LEU A 323 -30.72 -10.51 5.47
N ALA A 324 -31.93 -10.95 5.77
CA ALA A 324 -32.25 -11.78 6.92
C ALA A 324 -31.55 -13.15 6.91
N TRP A 325 -31.22 -13.67 5.72
CA TRP A 325 -30.48 -14.93 5.57
C TRP A 325 -28.97 -14.78 5.74
N ALA A 326 -28.41 -13.58 5.52
CA ALA A 326 -26.99 -13.35 5.36
C ALA A 326 -26.26 -13.06 6.70
N ASP A 327 -24.97 -13.38 6.76
CA ASP A 327 -24.04 -12.90 7.78
C ASP A 327 -23.40 -11.56 7.36
N ILE A 328 -23.08 -11.42 6.07
CA ILE A 328 -22.43 -10.25 5.48
C ILE A 328 -23.29 -9.72 4.33
N ALA A 329 -23.46 -8.41 4.29
CA ALA A 329 -24.02 -7.73 3.13
C ALA A 329 -22.92 -6.95 2.40
N ALA A 330 -22.90 -7.04 1.07
CA ALA A 330 -22.09 -6.18 0.23
C ALA A 330 -22.98 -5.56 -0.85
N ALA A 331 -22.91 -4.25 -1.05
CA ALA A 331 -23.78 -3.53 -1.95
C ALA A 331 -23.01 -2.49 -2.77
N GLY A 332 -23.44 -2.33 -4.01
CA GLY A 332 -22.97 -1.25 -4.87
C GLY A 332 -22.54 -1.60 -6.28
N PRO A 333 -21.79 -2.68 -6.54
CA PRO A 333 -21.33 -3.01 -7.89
C PRO A 333 -22.46 -3.05 -8.92
N GLY A 334 -22.55 -2.02 -9.78
CA GLY A 334 -23.59 -1.90 -10.81
C GLY A 334 -25.03 -1.92 -10.27
N MET A 335 -25.28 -1.49 -9.05
CA MET A 335 -26.61 -1.50 -8.41
C MET A 335 -27.53 -0.41 -8.96
N GLY A 336 -26.96 0.67 -9.46
CA GLY A 336 -27.67 1.86 -9.92
C GLY A 336 -27.85 2.92 -8.85
N THR A 337 -28.01 4.18 -9.30
CA THR A 337 -28.22 5.35 -8.44
C THR A 337 -29.63 5.94 -8.58
N ASP A 338 -30.53 5.26 -9.28
CA ASP A 338 -31.92 5.62 -9.46
C ASP A 338 -32.77 5.39 -8.18
N VAL A 339 -34.08 5.58 -8.29
CA VAL A 339 -35.01 5.42 -7.17
C VAL A 339 -34.98 4.00 -6.58
N THR A 340 -34.82 2.98 -7.43
CA THR A 340 -34.69 1.59 -6.99
C THR A 340 -33.38 1.37 -6.26
N GLY A 341 -32.26 1.85 -6.79
CA GLY A 341 -30.95 1.80 -6.12
C GLY A 341 -30.97 2.47 -4.74
N ARG A 342 -31.62 3.63 -4.61
CA ARG A 342 -31.82 4.33 -3.32
C ARG A 342 -32.64 3.49 -2.34
N ALA A 343 -33.72 2.87 -2.80
CA ALA A 343 -34.56 2.00 -1.96
C ALA A 343 -33.80 0.76 -1.49
N LEU A 344 -32.99 0.14 -2.37
CA LEU A 344 -32.16 -1.01 -2.04
C LEU A 344 -31.08 -0.64 -1.01
N LEU A 345 -30.37 0.49 -1.19
CA LEU A 345 -29.41 0.97 -0.19
C LEU A 345 -30.10 1.28 1.15
N GLY A 346 -31.30 1.88 1.11
CA GLY A 346 -32.11 2.14 2.29
C GLY A 346 -32.39 0.84 3.07
N ALA A 347 -32.81 -0.22 2.41
CA ALA A 347 -33.06 -1.53 3.03
C ALA A 347 -31.78 -2.15 3.64
N VAL A 348 -30.62 -2.02 2.98
CA VAL A 348 -29.32 -2.46 3.52
C VAL A 348 -28.97 -1.68 4.80
N LEU A 349 -29.14 -0.35 4.79
CA LEU A 349 -28.84 0.50 5.94
C LEU A 349 -29.82 0.28 7.09
N ASP A 350 -31.10 0.02 6.82
CA ASP A 350 -32.08 -0.35 7.85
C ASP A 350 -31.73 -1.69 8.52
N ALA A 351 -31.25 -2.67 7.74
CA ALA A 351 -30.85 -3.98 8.27
C ALA A 351 -29.64 -3.92 9.24
N VAL A 352 -28.74 -2.95 9.06
CA VAL A 352 -27.59 -2.79 9.97
C VAL A 352 -27.93 -1.98 11.24
N GLN A 353 -29.08 -1.32 11.28
CA GLN A 353 -29.60 -0.61 12.46
C GLN A 353 -30.50 -1.49 13.35
N ALA A 354 -31.09 -2.56 12.80
CA ALA A 354 -32.04 -3.42 13.51
C ALA A 354 -31.42 -4.03 14.77
N GLN A 355 -32.02 -3.71 15.92
CA GLN A 355 -31.45 -4.05 17.23
C GLN A 355 -32.06 -5.28 17.90
N THR A 356 -33.19 -5.83 17.43
CA THR A 356 -33.91 -6.91 18.16
C THR A 356 -34.61 -7.90 17.23
N GLY A 357 -34.43 -9.20 17.52
CA GLY A 357 -35.40 -10.24 17.18
C GLY A 357 -35.26 -10.95 15.85
N GLY A 358 -34.17 -10.75 15.07
CA GLY A 358 -33.95 -11.44 13.78
C GLY A 358 -32.50 -11.84 13.55
N PRO A 359 -32.21 -12.61 12.47
CA PRO A 359 -30.84 -12.87 12.05
C PRO A 359 -30.14 -11.54 11.79
N GLN A 360 -28.98 -11.35 12.45
CA GLN A 360 -28.26 -10.09 12.45
C GLN A 360 -27.06 -10.16 11.55
N LEU A 361 -26.94 -9.22 10.62
CA LEU A 361 -25.71 -9.01 9.87
C LEU A 361 -24.53 -8.82 10.82
N ARG A 362 -23.39 -9.41 10.44
CA ARG A 362 -22.10 -9.35 11.16
C ARG A 362 -21.12 -8.39 10.50
N GLY A 363 -21.45 -7.88 9.31
CA GLY A 363 -20.63 -6.93 8.59
C GLY A 363 -21.26 -6.38 7.32
N LEU A 364 -20.75 -5.25 6.87
CA LEU A 364 -21.20 -4.53 5.69
C LEU A 364 -20.01 -4.10 4.83
N VAL A 365 -20.14 -4.24 3.51
CA VAL A 365 -19.22 -3.67 2.52
C VAL A 365 -20.00 -2.79 1.57
N LEU A 366 -19.57 -1.55 1.32
CA LEU A 366 -20.16 -0.64 0.35
C LEU A 366 -19.11 -0.19 -0.67
N ASP A 367 -19.48 -0.27 -1.95
CA ASP A 367 -18.63 0.12 -3.08
C ASP A 367 -19.45 0.83 -4.16
N ALA A 368 -18.80 1.42 -5.14
CA ALA A 368 -19.37 1.92 -6.38
C ALA A 368 -20.66 2.76 -6.18
N ASP A 369 -21.80 2.33 -6.79
CA ASP A 369 -23.05 3.09 -6.76
C ASP A 369 -23.58 3.31 -5.33
N ALA A 370 -23.35 2.39 -4.40
CA ALA A 370 -23.71 2.59 -2.99
C ALA A 370 -22.94 3.75 -2.35
N LEU A 371 -21.67 3.94 -2.70
CA LEU A 371 -20.86 5.07 -2.21
C LEU A 371 -21.31 6.39 -2.81
N ARG A 372 -21.70 6.42 -4.08
CA ARG A 372 -22.27 7.60 -4.74
C ARG A 372 -23.56 8.04 -4.05
N LEU A 373 -24.48 7.09 -3.84
CA LEU A 373 -25.71 7.35 -3.12
C LEU A 373 -25.47 7.85 -1.69
N LEU A 374 -24.48 7.25 -0.99
CA LEU A 374 -24.09 7.68 0.36
C LEU A 374 -23.51 9.09 0.35
N ALA A 375 -22.77 9.49 -0.67
CA ALA A 375 -22.22 10.84 -0.80
C ALA A 375 -23.32 11.91 -1.01
N GLU A 376 -24.38 11.53 -1.73
CA GLU A 376 -25.50 12.43 -2.08
C GLU A 376 -26.57 12.57 -0.97
N ASP A 377 -26.70 11.59 -0.07
CA ASP A 377 -27.78 11.51 0.90
C ASP A 377 -27.28 11.61 2.35
N PRO A 378 -27.44 12.77 3.02
CA PRO A 378 -27.10 12.96 4.42
C PRO A 378 -27.86 12.01 5.37
N GLN A 379 -29.08 11.58 5.03
CA GLN A 379 -29.86 10.66 5.85
C GLN A 379 -29.26 9.24 5.77
N ALA A 380 -28.83 8.81 4.59
CA ALA A 380 -28.11 7.56 4.42
C ALA A 380 -26.78 7.55 5.20
N ARG A 381 -26.04 8.66 5.16
CA ARG A 381 -24.82 8.83 5.99
C ARG A 381 -25.12 8.73 7.49
N ALA A 382 -26.15 9.42 7.96
CA ALA A 382 -26.56 9.37 9.36
C ALA A 382 -26.98 7.95 9.78
N LYS A 383 -27.73 7.25 8.94
CA LYS A 383 -28.09 5.83 9.17
C LYS A 383 -26.84 4.95 9.26
N LEU A 384 -25.87 5.12 8.35
CA LEU A 384 -24.63 4.35 8.38
C LEU A 384 -23.83 4.63 9.66
N ALA A 385 -23.67 5.90 10.04
CA ALA A 385 -22.98 6.29 11.27
C ALA A 385 -23.67 5.76 12.53
N GLY A 386 -25.02 5.75 12.55
CA GLY A 386 -25.86 5.23 13.62
C GLY A 386 -26.05 3.71 13.64
N ARG A 387 -25.33 2.94 12.82
CA ARG A 387 -25.43 1.47 12.79
C ARG A 387 -25.08 0.84 14.13
N LYS A 388 -25.53 -0.39 14.34
CA LYS A 388 -25.26 -1.17 15.57
C LYS A 388 -23.79 -1.09 15.98
N ALA A 389 -23.55 -0.75 17.24
CA ALA A 389 -22.20 -0.69 17.79
C ALA A 389 -21.47 -2.04 17.62
N GLY A 390 -20.22 -1.99 17.14
CA GLY A 390 -19.42 -3.19 16.90
C GLY A 390 -19.67 -3.90 15.57
N LEU A 391 -20.64 -3.44 14.74
CA LEU A 391 -20.82 -3.97 13.39
C LEU A 391 -19.77 -3.35 12.46
N PRO A 392 -18.82 -4.15 11.92
CA PRO A 392 -17.82 -3.66 10.98
C PRO A 392 -18.48 -3.21 9.66
N CYS A 393 -18.02 -2.07 9.17
CA CYS A 393 -18.38 -1.56 7.86
C CYS A 393 -17.12 -1.16 7.11
N ILE A 394 -16.98 -1.66 5.88
CA ILE A 394 -15.85 -1.37 5.00
C ILE A 394 -16.37 -0.63 3.76
N LEU A 395 -15.76 0.51 3.48
CA LEU A 395 -16.00 1.30 2.27
C LEU A 395 -14.79 1.15 1.35
N THR A 396 -15.00 0.95 0.05
CA THR A 396 -13.93 0.75 -0.92
C THR A 396 -13.94 1.80 -2.04
N PRO A 397 -13.91 3.11 -1.72
CA PRO A 397 -14.00 4.16 -2.74
C PRO A 397 -12.73 4.23 -3.60
N HIS A 398 -12.90 4.44 -4.92
CA HIS A 398 -11.83 5.00 -5.73
C HIS A 398 -11.71 6.52 -5.47
N MET A 399 -10.65 7.17 -5.97
CA MET A 399 -10.36 8.57 -5.63
C MET A 399 -11.53 9.53 -5.91
N GLY A 400 -12.27 9.33 -7.02
CA GLY A 400 -13.43 10.16 -7.35
C GLY A 400 -14.62 9.94 -6.40
N GLU A 401 -14.89 8.69 -6.01
CA GLU A 401 -15.91 8.36 -4.99
C GLU A 401 -15.52 8.88 -3.62
N PHE A 402 -14.23 8.77 -3.28
CA PHE A 402 -13.71 9.32 -2.04
C PHE A 402 -13.84 10.84 -1.97
N ALA A 403 -13.52 11.54 -3.05
CA ALA A 403 -13.66 12.99 -3.14
C ALA A 403 -15.12 13.43 -2.93
N ALA A 404 -16.08 12.71 -3.53
CA ALA A 404 -17.51 12.95 -3.31
C ALA A 404 -17.92 12.69 -1.86
N LEU A 405 -17.48 11.57 -1.24
CA LEU A 405 -17.74 11.26 0.16
C LEU A 405 -17.16 12.31 1.11
N ALA A 406 -15.93 12.75 0.86
CA ALA A 406 -15.25 13.74 1.69
C ALA A 406 -15.74 15.20 1.45
N GLY A 407 -16.52 15.44 0.39
CA GLY A 407 -16.93 16.80 -0.01
C GLY A 407 -15.73 17.68 -0.38
N ARG A 408 -14.71 17.11 -1.01
CA ARG A 408 -13.44 17.77 -1.37
C ARG A 408 -13.14 17.60 -2.86
N SER A 409 -12.18 18.40 -3.37
CA SER A 409 -11.66 18.20 -4.73
C SER A 409 -10.79 16.93 -4.79
N ILE A 410 -10.71 16.30 -5.97
CA ILE A 410 -9.80 15.16 -6.20
C ILE A 410 -8.35 15.55 -5.89
N ARG A 411 -7.96 16.79 -6.24
CA ARG A 411 -6.61 17.33 -5.98
C ARG A 411 -6.31 17.37 -4.48
N ASP A 412 -7.23 17.94 -3.66
CA ASP A 412 -7.06 17.97 -2.22
C ASP A 412 -6.96 16.55 -1.64
N CYS A 413 -7.79 15.62 -2.17
CA CYS A 413 -7.78 14.23 -1.74
C CYS A 413 -6.46 13.52 -2.07
N ILE A 414 -5.79 13.87 -3.16
CA ILE A 414 -4.47 13.33 -3.49
C ILE A 414 -3.40 13.93 -2.57
N GLU A 415 -3.40 15.26 -2.42
CA GLU A 415 -2.38 15.99 -1.65
C GLU A 415 -2.45 15.70 -0.14
N LYS A 416 -3.66 15.52 0.41
CA LYS A 416 -3.89 15.34 1.87
C LYS A 416 -4.53 13.98 2.20
N ARG A 417 -4.30 12.98 1.35
CA ARG A 417 -4.99 11.69 1.41
C ARG A 417 -5.01 11.05 2.80
N PRO A 418 -3.88 10.89 3.53
CA PRO A 418 -3.89 10.23 4.83
C PRO A 418 -4.82 10.93 5.84
N ASP A 419 -4.79 12.25 5.90
CA ASP A 419 -5.59 13.01 6.85
C ASP A 419 -7.07 12.98 6.50
N LEU A 420 -7.41 13.19 5.23
CA LEU A 420 -8.81 13.16 4.77
C LEU A 420 -9.45 11.77 4.90
N VAL A 421 -8.68 10.69 4.64
CA VAL A 421 -9.18 9.32 4.86
C VAL A 421 -9.41 9.08 6.36
N ARG A 422 -8.54 9.60 7.23
CA ARG A 422 -8.71 9.54 8.69
C ARG A 422 -9.98 10.26 9.14
N GLU A 423 -10.18 11.50 8.70
CA GLU A 423 -11.37 12.30 9.00
C GLU A 423 -12.66 11.59 8.58
N ALA A 424 -12.73 11.13 7.34
CA ALA A 424 -13.90 10.42 6.81
C ALA A 424 -14.16 9.08 7.53
N ALA A 425 -13.10 8.33 7.83
CA ALA A 425 -13.21 7.07 8.57
C ALA A 425 -13.74 7.30 9.99
N GLN A 426 -13.31 8.37 10.65
CA GLN A 426 -13.78 8.74 11.99
C GLN A 426 -15.24 9.23 11.95
N GLU A 427 -15.59 10.12 11.02
CA GLU A 427 -16.96 10.65 10.86
C GLU A 427 -17.98 9.53 10.64
N LEU A 428 -17.67 8.59 9.71
CA LEU A 428 -18.56 7.48 9.38
C LEU A 428 -18.42 6.28 10.34
N GLY A 429 -17.41 6.29 11.19
CA GLY A 429 -17.06 5.17 12.07
C GLY A 429 -16.73 3.89 11.30
N CYS A 430 -16.29 3.98 10.05
CA CYS A 430 -16.04 2.86 9.11
C CYS A 430 -14.55 2.59 8.92
N THR A 431 -14.24 1.44 8.33
CA THR A 431 -12.95 1.21 7.68
C THR A 431 -13.07 1.67 6.23
N ILE A 432 -12.11 2.46 5.76
CA ILE A 432 -12.05 2.94 4.38
C ILE A 432 -10.80 2.38 3.71
N ALA A 433 -11.00 1.67 2.59
CA ALA A 433 -9.95 1.29 1.66
C ALA A 433 -9.99 2.23 0.45
N CYS A 434 -9.29 3.37 0.54
CA CYS A 434 -9.23 4.39 -0.51
C CYS A 434 -8.36 3.89 -1.66
N LYS A 435 -9.02 3.44 -2.74
CA LYS A 435 -8.39 2.79 -3.91
C LYS A 435 -7.59 3.80 -4.73
N ASP A 436 -6.33 3.46 -4.96
CA ASP A 436 -5.41 4.17 -5.85
C ASP A 436 -4.28 3.20 -6.21
N ALA A 437 -3.30 3.63 -7.02
CA ALA A 437 -2.08 2.87 -7.31
C ALA A 437 -1.38 2.38 -6.03
N ARG A 438 -1.53 3.12 -4.94
CA ARG A 438 -1.16 2.75 -3.56
C ARG A 438 -2.39 2.91 -2.67
N THR A 439 -3.19 1.86 -2.56
CA THR A 439 -4.42 1.88 -1.75
C THR A 439 -4.08 2.07 -0.29
N LEU A 440 -4.76 3.03 0.35
CA LEU A 440 -4.63 3.33 1.77
C LEU A 440 -5.84 2.78 2.52
N VAL A 441 -5.60 1.94 3.53
CA VAL A 441 -6.66 1.41 4.39
C VAL A 441 -6.53 2.02 5.79
N MET A 442 -7.65 2.53 6.31
CA MET A 442 -7.71 3.14 7.64
C MET A 442 -9.05 2.87 8.30
N THR A 443 -9.08 2.83 9.63
CA THR A 443 -10.29 2.67 10.43
C THR A 443 -10.52 3.86 11.34
N GLY A 444 -11.78 4.25 11.51
CA GLY A 444 -12.17 5.34 12.43
C GLY A 444 -12.19 4.95 13.91
N LYS A 445 -12.01 3.67 14.27
CA LYS A 445 -12.25 3.15 15.63
C LYS A 445 -11.00 2.80 16.44
N THR A 446 -9.85 2.72 15.82
CA THR A 446 -8.57 2.48 16.51
C THR A 446 -7.64 3.66 16.29
N PRO A 447 -6.93 4.14 17.30
CA PRO A 447 -6.00 5.22 17.08
C PRO A 447 -4.96 4.81 16.03
N GLY A 448 -4.98 5.54 14.91
CA GLY A 448 -3.84 5.75 14.07
C GLY A 448 -3.31 4.62 13.22
N ARG A 449 -3.86 3.39 13.21
CA ARG A 449 -3.31 2.33 12.32
C ARG A 449 -3.70 2.56 10.87
N MET A 450 -2.70 2.53 9.99
CA MET A 450 -2.79 2.83 8.57
C MET A 450 -2.05 1.76 7.78
N TYR A 451 -2.73 1.09 6.87
CA TYR A 451 -2.10 0.13 5.97
C TYR A 451 -1.93 0.75 4.59
N LEU A 452 -0.71 0.78 4.07
CA LEU A 452 -0.41 1.19 2.70
C LEU A 452 -0.17 -0.06 1.85
N ASN A 453 -1.00 -0.29 0.85
CA ASN A 453 -0.83 -1.39 -0.09
C ASN A 453 0.20 -1.06 -1.16
N ILE A 454 1.13 -1.97 -1.36
CA ILE A 454 2.18 -1.86 -2.38
C ILE A 454 2.13 -2.98 -3.42
N SER A 455 1.27 -3.98 -3.23
CA SER A 455 1.02 -5.04 -4.21
C SER A 455 0.12 -4.57 -5.34
N GLY A 456 0.20 -5.21 -6.47
CA GLY A 456 -0.56 -4.87 -7.66
C GLY A 456 0.23 -4.05 -8.67
N ASN A 457 -0.36 -3.85 -9.84
CA ASN A 457 0.28 -3.19 -10.98
C ASN A 457 -0.74 -2.40 -11.82
N SER A 458 -0.25 -1.64 -12.79
CA SER A 458 -1.07 -0.75 -13.64
C SER A 458 -2.09 -1.50 -14.51
N GLY A 459 -1.88 -2.78 -14.83
CA GLY A 459 -2.85 -3.61 -15.56
C GLY A 459 -4.16 -3.83 -14.81
N MET A 460 -4.16 -3.63 -13.47
CA MET A 460 -5.37 -3.68 -12.64
C MET A 460 -6.30 -2.46 -12.83
N ALA A 461 -5.85 -1.42 -13.51
CA ALA A 461 -6.65 -0.23 -13.82
C ALA A 461 -7.66 -0.51 -14.95
N GLY A 462 -8.34 -1.64 -14.90
CA GLY A 462 -9.36 -2.12 -15.82
C GLY A 462 -10.73 -2.22 -15.16
N ALA A 463 -11.79 -2.21 -16.00
CA ALA A 463 -13.16 -2.40 -15.54
C ALA A 463 -13.34 -3.77 -14.85
N GLY A 464 -14.10 -3.79 -13.75
CA GLY A 464 -14.39 -5.01 -12.98
C GLY A 464 -13.41 -5.34 -11.87
N SER A 465 -12.20 -4.74 -11.83
CA SER A 465 -11.21 -4.97 -10.78
C SER A 465 -11.76 -4.57 -9.40
N GLY A 466 -12.50 -3.47 -9.30
CA GLY A 466 -13.20 -3.05 -8.08
C GLY A 466 -14.27 -4.05 -7.62
N ASP A 467 -15.03 -4.62 -8.57
CA ASP A 467 -16.05 -5.61 -8.25
C ASP A 467 -15.44 -6.88 -7.65
N VAL A 468 -14.27 -7.30 -8.19
CA VAL A 468 -13.47 -8.41 -7.62
C VAL A 468 -13.06 -8.09 -6.19
N LEU A 469 -12.52 -6.89 -5.92
CA LEU A 469 -12.14 -6.46 -4.58
C LEU A 469 -13.34 -6.46 -3.61
N THR A 470 -14.50 -6.00 -4.05
CA THR A 470 -15.73 -6.03 -3.24
C THR A 470 -16.10 -7.45 -2.84
N GLY A 471 -16.07 -8.39 -3.77
CA GLY A 471 -16.33 -9.82 -3.51
C GLY A 471 -15.32 -10.42 -2.51
N MET A 472 -14.03 -10.16 -2.70
CA MET A 472 -12.97 -10.60 -1.79
C MET A 472 -13.13 -10.00 -0.38
N THR A 473 -13.41 -8.70 -0.30
CA THR A 473 -13.61 -8.00 0.98
C THR A 473 -14.77 -8.60 1.77
N ALA A 474 -15.89 -8.87 1.10
CA ALA A 474 -17.06 -9.50 1.72
C ALA A 474 -16.74 -10.92 2.22
N ALA A 475 -16.03 -11.73 1.43
CA ALA A 475 -15.61 -13.08 1.83
C ALA A 475 -14.70 -13.05 3.07
N PHE A 476 -13.66 -12.22 3.07
CA PHE A 476 -12.72 -12.15 4.20
C PHE A 476 -13.36 -11.58 5.46
N LEU A 477 -14.26 -10.60 5.33
CA LEU A 477 -15.05 -10.12 6.45
C LEU A 477 -15.91 -11.24 7.06
N GLY A 478 -16.52 -12.08 6.21
CA GLY A 478 -17.29 -13.25 6.63
C GLY A 478 -16.44 -14.30 7.34
N LEU A 479 -15.28 -14.66 6.76
CA LEU A 479 -14.35 -15.64 7.35
C LEU A 479 -13.84 -15.19 8.73
N MET A 480 -13.43 -13.92 8.86
CA MET A 480 -12.92 -13.36 10.11
C MET A 480 -14.02 -13.23 11.18
N SER A 481 -15.24 -12.84 10.79
CA SER A 481 -16.39 -12.75 11.68
C SER A 481 -16.82 -14.12 12.20
N SER A 482 -16.75 -15.16 11.37
CA SER A 482 -17.10 -16.55 11.74
C SER A 482 -16.06 -17.17 12.66
N ALA A 483 -14.78 -16.94 12.43
CA ALA A 483 -13.68 -17.43 13.29
C ALA A 483 -13.80 -16.93 14.74
N ARG A 484 -14.38 -15.73 14.95
CA ARG A 484 -14.64 -15.15 16.27
C ARG A 484 -15.81 -15.79 17.03
N SER A 485 -16.78 -16.36 16.34
CA SER A 485 -18.00 -16.88 16.93
C SER A 485 -17.87 -18.32 17.43
N GLY A 486 -16.78 -19.02 17.12
CA GLY A 486 -16.53 -20.41 17.52
C GLY A 486 -16.02 -20.51 18.96
N ALA A 487 -16.93 -20.76 19.91
CA ALA A 487 -16.54 -21.07 21.29
C ALA A 487 -15.69 -22.34 21.32
N GLY A 488 -14.41 -22.22 21.71
CA GLY A 488 -13.53 -23.36 21.97
C GLY A 488 -12.45 -23.66 20.92
N GLN A 489 -12.24 -22.82 19.91
CA GLN A 489 -11.05 -22.94 19.05
C GLN A 489 -9.85 -22.24 19.69
N PRO A 490 -8.63 -22.86 19.65
CA PRO A 490 -7.41 -22.15 20.01
C PRO A 490 -7.28 -20.93 19.09
N ASP A 491 -6.74 -19.86 19.65
CA ASP A 491 -6.54 -18.53 19.04
C ASP A 491 -5.98 -18.66 17.62
N VAL A 492 -6.89 -18.69 16.61
CA VAL A 492 -6.54 -18.95 15.20
C VAL A 492 -5.67 -17.84 14.64
N PHE A 493 -5.67 -16.68 15.31
CA PHE A 493 -4.85 -15.52 15.01
C PHE A 493 -3.57 -15.43 15.83
N SER A 494 -3.32 -16.38 16.77
CA SER A 494 -2.14 -16.35 17.67
C SER A 494 -0.80 -16.63 16.97
N LYS A 495 -0.81 -16.99 15.69
CA LYS A 495 0.43 -17.22 14.93
C LYS A 495 1.07 -15.95 14.36
N THR A 496 0.32 -14.86 14.28
CA THR A 496 0.85 -13.59 13.77
C THR A 496 0.35 -12.44 14.63
N ASP A 497 1.25 -11.74 15.30
CA ASP A 497 0.97 -10.48 16.03
C ASP A 497 0.66 -9.30 15.08
N ILE A 498 0.15 -9.58 13.87
CA ILE A 498 -0.09 -8.59 12.82
C ILE A 498 -1.32 -7.73 13.14
N PHE A 499 -2.40 -8.38 13.58
CA PHE A 499 -3.67 -7.72 13.84
C PHE A 499 -4.09 -7.89 15.30
N SER A 500 -4.52 -6.78 15.90
CA SER A 500 -5.14 -6.81 17.22
C SER A 500 -6.56 -7.37 17.16
N ALA A 501 -7.09 -7.80 18.30
CA ALA A 501 -8.50 -8.19 18.40
C ALA A 501 -9.45 -7.09 17.92
N GLN A 502 -9.10 -5.82 18.13
CA GLN A 502 -9.88 -4.67 17.66
C GLN A 502 -9.84 -4.52 16.14
N ASP A 503 -8.71 -4.80 15.48
CA ASP A 503 -8.60 -4.75 14.01
C ASP A 503 -9.52 -5.79 13.34
N LEU A 504 -9.72 -6.93 14.00
CA LEU A 504 -10.65 -7.96 13.55
C LEU A 504 -12.12 -7.54 13.76
N VAL A 505 -12.39 -6.82 14.85
CA VAL A 505 -13.76 -6.37 15.18
C VAL A 505 -14.25 -5.26 14.26
N ASN A 506 -13.39 -4.35 13.86
CA ASN A 506 -13.78 -3.17 13.07
C ASN A 506 -13.67 -3.38 11.54
N GLY A 507 -13.25 -4.57 11.09
CA GLY A 507 -13.09 -4.92 9.68
C GLY A 507 -11.78 -4.43 9.06
N PHE A 508 -10.88 -3.80 9.81
CA PHE A 508 -9.61 -3.30 9.31
C PHE A 508 -8.74 -4.44 8.77
N ALA A 509 -8.61 -5.54 9.53
CA ALA A 509 -7.85 -6.71 9.09
C ALA A 509 -8.39 -7.29 7.77
N ALA A 510 -9.73 -7.42 7.64
CA ALA A 510 -10.35 -7.94 6.43
C ALA A 510 -10.07 -7.04 5.22
N ALA A 511 -10.14 -5.72 5.40
CA ALA A 511 -9.85 -4.75 4.34
C ALA A 511 -8.36 -4.80 3.91
N CYS A 512 -7.43 -4.82 4.86
CA CYS A 512 -5.99 -4.93 4.56
C CYS A 512 -5.67 -6.23 3.79
N CYS A 513 -6.18 -7.36 4.26
CA CYS A 513 -5.99 -8.65 3.59
C CYS A 513 -6.60 -8.66 2.18
N ALA A 514 -7.82 -8.10 2.03
CA ALA A 514 -8.48 -8.04 0.72
C ALA A 514 -7.69 -7.20 -0.28
N VAL A 515 -7.26 -6.01 0.12
CA VAL A 515 -6.49 -5.12 -0.75
C VAL A 515 -5.15 -5.73 -1.13
N TYR A 516 -4.43 -6.30 -0.16
CA TYR A 516 -3.13 -6.94 -0.41
C TYR A 516 -3.24 -8.14 -1.34
N LEU A 517 -4.13 -9.07 -1.01
CA LEU A 517 -4.29 -10.30 -1.80
C LEU A 517 -4.90 -10.03 -3.18
N HIS A 518 -5.74 -9.01 -3.32
CA HIS A 518 -6.21 -8.53 -4.62
C HIS A 518 -5.04 -8.01 -5.49
N GLY A 519 -4.13 -7.21 -4.91
CA GLY A 519 -2.91 -6.79 -5.59
C GLY A 519 -2.01 -7.96 -5.98
N ARG A 520 -1.82 -8.95 -5.07
CA ARG A 520 -1.07 -10.17 -5.35
C ARG A 520 -1.67 -11.00 -6.49
N ALA A 521 -3.01 -11.07 -6.57
CA ALA A 521 -3.70 -11.69 -7.70
C ALA A 521 -3.39 -10.94 -9.01
N GLY A 522 -3.37 -9.60 -8.96
CA GLY A 522 -2.98 -8.76 -10.10
C GLY A 522 -1.53 -9.00 -10.54
N ASP A 523 -0.60 -9.18 -9.60
CA ASP A 523 0.81 -9.45 -9.94
C ASP A 523 0.98 -10.83 -10.60
N LEU A 524 0.23 -11.84 -10.16
CA LEU A 524 0.20 -13.15 -10.82
C LEU A 524 -0.46 -13.09 -12.21
N ALA A 525 -1.52 -12.32 -12.36
CA ALA A 525 -2.18 -12.10 -13.65
C ALA A 525 -1.22 -11.39 -14.63
N ARG A 526 -0.49 -10.36 -14.17
CA ARG A 526 0.56 -9.69 -14.96
C ARG A 526 1.64 -10.66 -15.42
N ALA A 527 2.11 -11.52 -14.54
CA ALA A 527 3.13 -12.50 -14.88
C ALA A 527 2.67 -13.49 -15.95
N ALA A 528 1.37 -13.80 -16.01
CA ALA A 528 0.78 -14.70 -16.98
C ALA A 528 0.41 -14.02 -18.32
N HIS A 529 -0.10 -12.79 -18.29
CA HIS A 529 -0.75 -12.13 -19.43
C HIS A 529 -0.13 -10.79 -19.85
N GLY A 530 0.83 -10.26 -19.06
CA GLY A 530 1.33 -8.88 -19.21
C GLY A 530 0.31 -7.84 -18.71
N GLU A 531 0.78 -6.60 -18.50
CA GLU A 531 -0.06 -5.52 -17.95
C GLU A 531 -1.20 -5.11 -18.89
N GLN A 532 -0.97 -5.16 -20.21
CA GLN A 532 -1.98 -4.76 -21.20
C GLN A 532 -2.98 -5.88 -21.51
N GLY A 533 -2.62 -7.15 -21.28
CA GLY A 533 -3.46 -8.28 -21.63
C GLY A 533 -4.38 -8.77 -20.50
N MET A 534 -4.13 -8.37 -19.26
CA MET A 534 -4.86 -8.86 -18.11
C MET A 534 -6.24 -8.19 -17.95
N THR A 535 -7.18 -8.95 -17.42
CA THR A 535 -8.56 -8.56 -17.14
C THR A 535 -8.96 -8.86 -15.69
N ALA A 536 -10.12 -8.39 -15.25
CA ALA A 536 -10.66 -8.73 -13.92
C ALA A 536 -10.91 -10.25 -13.75
N GLY A 537 -11.19 -10.98 -14.84
CA GLY A 537 -11.31 -12.44 -14.84
C GLY A 537 -10.01 -13.13 -14.43
N ASP A 538 -8.88 -12.63 -14.89
CA ASP A 538 -7.55 -13.19 -14.58
C ASP A 538 -7.17 -13.03 -13.11
N LEU A 539 -7.64 -11.96 -12.45
CA LEU A 539 -7.54 -11.79 -11.00
C LEU A 539 -8.25 -12.93 -10.26
N ILE A 540 -9.45 -13.28 -10.72
CA ILE A 540 -10.23 -14.37 -10.12
C ILE A 540 -9.56 -15.72 -10.38
N GLU A 541 -9.04 -15.95 -11.58
CA GLU A 541 -8.31 -17.18 -11.89
C GLU A 541 -7.02 -17.30 -11.04
N ALA A 542 -6.33 -16.19 -10.77
CA ALA A 542 -5.20 -16.17 -9.85
C ALA A 542 -5.60 -16.61 -8.44
N LEU A 543 -6.78 -16.20 -7.93
CA LEU A 543 -7.30 -16.64 -6.63
C LEU A 543 -7.58 -18.15 -6.56
N ARG A 544 -7.81 -18.81 -7.69
CA ARG A 544 -8.10 -20.26 -7.76
C ARG A 544 -6.84 -21.11 -7.79
N ARG A 545 -5.67 -20.50 -7.95
CA ARG A 545 -4.39 -21.21 -7.99
C ARG A 545 -3.97 -21.65 -6.59
N ARG A 546 -3.45 -22.88 -6.48
CA ARG A 546 -2.92 -23.42 -5.22
C ARG A 546 -1.76 -22.60 -4.66
N ASP A 547 -0.86 -22.17 -5.53
CA ASP A 547 0.35 -21.42 -5.19
C ASP A 547 0.05 -19.98 -4.67
N PHE A 548 -1.10 -19.42 -5.03
CA PHE A 548 -1.60 -18.16 -4.46
C PHE A 548 -1.75 -18.26 -2.93
N TRP A 549 -2.37 -19.33 -2.45
CA TRP A 549 -2.67 -19.52 -1.02
C TRP A 549 -1.46 -20.00 -0.21
N SER A 550 -0.55 -20.77 -0.81
CA SER A 550 0.62 -21.32 -0.14
C SER A 550 1.86 -20.42 -0.17
N GLY A 551 1.83 -19.32 -0.91
CA GLY A 551 2.97 -18.41 -1.06
C GLY A 551 4.14 -18.93 -1.89
N THR A 552 4.01 -20.09 -2.53
CA THR A 552 5.10 -20.74 -3.31
C THR A 552 5.20 -20.26 -4.76
N GLY A 553 4.27 -19.43 -5.23
CA GLY A 553 4.08 -19.09 -6.66
C GLY A 553 4.99 -18.02 -7.24
N LEU A 554 5.78 -17.29 -6.43
CA LEU A 554 6.70 -16.27 -6.91
C LEU A 554 8.15 -16.69 -6.60
N GLN A 555 8.87 -17.18 -7.60
CA GLN A 555 10.29 -17.53 -7.47
C GLN A 555 11.17 -16.28 -7.29
N SER A 556 12.32 -16.45 -6.62
CA SER A 556 13.37 -15.42 -6.49
C SER A 556 13.92 -15.07 -7.88
N GLY A 557 13.47 -13.98 -8.47
CA GLY A 557 13.83 -13.55 -9.83
C GLY A 557 12.65 -12.96 -10.62
N ASP A 558 11.45 -13.02 -10.07
CA ASP A 558 10.27 -12.41 -10.68
C ASP A 558 10.37 -10.89 -10.64
N PRO A 559 10.20 -10.17 -11.79
CA PRO A 559 10.18 -8.71 -11.84
C PRO A 559 9.15 -8.07 -10.90
N ALA A 560 8.10 -8.82 -10.50
CA ALA A 560 7.13 -8.40 -9.49
C ALA A 560 7.72 -8.22 -8.08
N ARG A 561 8.96 -8.69 -7.83
CA ARG A 561 9.71 -8.46 -6.58
C ARG A 561 10.65 -7.26 -6.62
N LYS A 562 10.85 -6.65 -7.78
CA LYS A 562 11.57 -5.38 -7.90
C LYS A 562 10.61 -4.25 -7.57
N ILE A 563 10.48 -3.95 -6.30
CA ILE A 563 9.91 -2.71 -5.78
C ILE A 563 11.07 -1.86 -5.35
#